data_a9aea21ee0e9a21919813ce86db23c95
#
_entry.id   a9aea21ee0e9a21919813ce86db23c95
#
_cell.length_a   1.000
_cell.length_b   1.000
_cell.length_c   1.000
_cell.angle_alpha   90.00
_cell.angle_beta   90.00
_cell.angle_gamma   90.00
#
_symmetry.space_group_name_H-M   'P 1'
#
loop_
_entity.id
_entity.type
_entity.pdbx_description
1 polymer ?
#
loop_
_entity_poly.entity_id
_entity_poly.type
_entity_poly.pdbx_seq_one_letter_code
_entity_poly.pdbx_strand_id
1 'polypeptide(L)'
;RQKSKAKLLHLIQAEKLIFNVPNLISFSAINFEQVSSEIIYKISNEFTSRKIAIRSSAADEDGCYKSSAGEYTSVLNVFSDNKKEIIAAINTVILSYKKKRSVRPEDEIIVQEMLQDTIMSGVIFTHDLNTGAPYYVINYDDQSGLTDTVTSGESEYANRTLYVHRNSVNKLHSERFIKLLTAVQELEKTMNSQFLDIEFALDADLNPYLLQVRTITTQPNWNRAVVKRIDATLQGVQSFITERFKKLKGVYGKNTILGQMPDWNPVEMIGRAPRAL
;
A
#
# COMPACT_ATOMS: atom_id res chain seq x y z
N ARG A 1 11.45 -5.99 19.98
CA ARG A 1 11.70 -6.71 18.70
C ARG A 1 10.54 -6.45 17.76
N GLN A 2 10.83 -5.97 16.56
CA GLN A 2 9.83 -5.77 15.51
C GLN A 2 9.24 -7.13 15.11
N LYS A 3 7.93 -7.20 14.93
CA LYS A 3 7.25 -8.45 14.53
C LYS A 3 7.44 -8.67 13.05
N SER A 4 7.61 -9.93 12.61
CA SER A 4 7.66 -10.26 11.18
C SER A 4 6.32 -9.94 10.50
N LYS A 5 6.33 -9.75 9.16
CA LYS A 5 5.11 -9.52 8.37
C LYS A 5 4.05 -10.60 8.62
N ALA A 6 4.45 -11.87 8.66
CA ALA A 6 3.56 -12.98 8.94
C ALA A 6 2.86 -12.81 10.29
N LYS A 7 3.63 -12.52 11.35
CA LYS A 7 3.08 -12.32 12.70
C LYS A 7 2.15 -11.12 12.79
N LEU A 8 2.46 -10.04 12.08
CA LEU A 8 1.58 -8.86 12.02
C LEU A 8 0.25 -9.20 11.34
N LEU A 9 0.26 -9.86 10.20
CA LEU A 9 -0.96 -10.24 9.48
C LEU A 9 -1.85 -11.19 10.30
N HIS A 10 -1.27 -12.20 10.96
CA HIS A 10 -2.02 -13.10 11.85
C HIS A 10 -2.65 -12.36 13.03
N LEU A 11 -1.95 -11.42 13.64
CA LEU A 11 -2.50 -10.60 14.72
C LEU A 11 -3.67 -9.75 14.24
N ILE A 12 -3.52 -9.06 13.11
CA ILE A 12 -4.56 -8.20 12.55
C ILE A 12 -5.78 -9.04 12.15
N GLN A 13 -5.58 -10.22 11.59
CA GLN A 13 -6.66 -11.16 11.26
C GLN A 13 -7.48 -11.56 12.51
N ALA A 14 -6.83 -11.71 13.66
CA ALA A 14 -7.50 -12.05 14.92
C ALA A 14 -8.30 -10.88 15.53
N GLU A 15 -7.92 -9.62 15.25
CA GLU A 15 -8.53 -8.41 15.85
C GLU A 15 -9.87 -7.99 15.23
N LYS A 16 -10.31 -8.61 14.12
CA LYS A 16 -11.56 -8.29 13.42
C LYS A 16 -11.71 -6.79 13.10
N LEU A 17 -10.70 -6.21 12.49
CA LEU A 17 -10.69 -4.82 12.06
C LEU A 17 -11.57 -4.60 10.81
N ILE A 18 -11.72 -3.34 10.39
CA ILE A 18 -12.35 -2.97 9.12
C ILE A 18 -11.58 -3.58 7.94
N PHE A 19 -10.24 -3.63 8.02
CA PHE A 19 -9.45 -4.41 7.08
C PHE A 19 -9.70 -5.90 7.24
N ASN A 20 -10.14 -6.54 6.17
CA ASN A 20 -10.09 -7.98 6.04
C ASN A 20 -8.66 -8.43 5.70
N VAL A 21 -8.20 -9.52 6.26
CA VAL A 21 -6.93 -10.14 5.87
C VAL A 21 -7.26 -11.41 5.09
N PRO A 22 -6.80 -11.54 3.82
CA PRO A 22 -7.00 -12.76 3.06
C PRO A 22 -6.46 -13.96 3.82
N ASN A 23 -7.07 -15.13 3.60
CA ASN A 23 -6.65 -16.36 4.27
C ASN A 23 -5.16 -16.60 4.06
N LEU A 24 -4.43 -16.90 5.13
CA LEU A 24 -2.99 -17.10 5.06
C LEU A 24 -2.50 -18.15 6.03
N ILE A 25 -1.41 -18.81 5.64
CA ILE A 25 -0.59 -19.63 6.52
C ILE A 25 0.86 -19.15 6.44
N SER A 26 1.63 -19.38 7.49
CA SER A 26 3.07 -19.13 7.48
C SER A 26 3.83 -20.30 8.10
N PHE A 27 5.08 -20.46 7.69
CA PHE A 27 5.98 -21.48 8.21
C PHE A 27 7.44 -21.03 8.09
N SER A 28 8.32 -21.64 8.88
CA SER A 28 9.76 -21.34 8.85
C SER A 28 10.40 -21.84 7.55
N ALA A 29 11.15 -20.97 6.90
CA ALA A 29 11.85 -21.27 5.65
C ALA A 29 12.95 -22.33 5.81
N ILE A 30 13.63 -22.36 6.97
CA ILE A 30 14.76 -23.26 7.22
C ILE A 30 14.34 -24.75 7.27
N ASN A 31 13.12 -25.02 7.69
CA ASN A 31 12.63 -26.40 7.90
C ASN A 31 11.88 -26.95 6.70
N PHE A 32 11.70 -26.16 5.63
CA PHE A 32 10.85 -26.57 4.50
C PHE A 32 11.24 -27.91 3.88
N GLU A 33 12.54 -28.14 3.67
CA GLU A 33 13.03 -29.40 3.04
C GLU A 33 12.66 -30.65 3.85
N GLN A 34 12.56 -30.52 5.18
CA GLN A 34 12.25 -31.64 6.09
C GLN A 34 10.75 -31.94 6.19
N VAL A 35 9.89 -30.90 6.08
CA VAL A 35 8.45 -31.03 6.28
C VAL A 35 7.65 -30.62 5.04
N SER A 36 8.27 -30.65 3.87
CA SER A 36 7.66 -30.18 2.61
C SER A 36 6.33 -30.85 2.27
N SER A 37 6.23 -32.17 2.47
CA SER A 37 5.00 -32.93 2.19
C SER A 37 3.84 -32.51 3.07
N GLU A 38 4.08 -32.23 4.34
CA GLU A 38 3.07 -31.75 5.30
C GLU A 38 2.60 -30.33 4.96
N ILE A 39 3.55 -29.45 4.65
CA ILE A 39 3.25 -28.07 4.27
C ILE A 39 2.43 -28.03 2.98
N ILE A 40 2.82 -28.80 1.95
CA ILE A 40 2.10 -28.86 0.68
C ILE A 40 0.68 -29.40 0.89
N TYR A 41 0.52 -30.44 1.70
CA TYR A 41 -0.79 -30.98 2.05
C TYR A 41 -1.66 -29.91 2.74
N LYS A 42 -1.09 -29.18 3.69
CA LYS A 42 -1.77 -28.09 4.38
C LYS A 42 -2.19 -26.97 3.41
N ILE A 43 -1.31 -26.56 2.49
CA ILE A 43 -1.62 -25.56 1.46
C ILE A 43 -2.79 -26.02 0.57
N SER A 44 -2.72 -27.23 0.05
CA SER A 44 -3.76 -27.77 -0.84
C SER A 44 -5.12 -27.89 -0.15
N ASN A 45 -5.15 -28.20 1.12
CA ASN A 45 -6.40 -28.29 1.88
C ASN A 45 -6.97 -26.92 2.26
N GLU A 46 -6.11 -25.99 2.68
CA GLU A 46 -6.54 -24.65 3.12
C GLU A 46 -7.04 -23.79 1.94
N PHE A 47 -6.40 -23.90 0.79
CA PHE A 47 -6.67 -23.05 -0.37
C PHE A 47 -7.24 -23.82 -1.56
N THR A 48 -8.10 -24.78 -1.34
CA THR A 48 -8.63 -25.67 -2.39
C THR A 48 -9.04 -24.93 -3.66
N SER A 49 -8.44 -25.29 -4.80
CA SER A 49 -8.71 -24.76 -6.16
C SER A 49 -8.56 -23.23 -6.28
N ARG A 50 -7.70 -22.62 -5.47
CA ARG A 50 -7.48 -21.16 -5.48
C ARG A 50 -6.10 -20.79 -5.98
N LYS A 51 -5.98 -19.56 -6.45
CA LYS A 51 -4.67 -18.93 -6.67
C LYS A 51 -4.13 -18.39 -5.36
N ILE A 52 -2.85 -18.59 -5.14
CA ILE A 52 -2.13 -18.15 -3.94
C ILE A 52 -0.90 -17.33 -4.31
N ALA A 53 -0.51 -16.46 -3.41
CA ALA A 53 0.74 -15.74 -3.42
C ALA A 53 1.69 -16.36 -2.39
N ILE A 54 2.93 -16.61 -2.78
CA ILE A 54 3.99 -17.10 -1.89
C ILE A 54 4.98 -15.96 -1.70
N ARG A 55 5.06 -15.44 -0.47
CA ARG A 55 5.78 -14.21 -0.15
C ARG A 55 6.85 -14.43 0.91
N SER A 56 7.89 -13.62 0.86
CA SER A 56 8.89 -13.54 1.92
C SER A 56 8.34 -12.85 3.17
N SER A 57 8.85 -13.29 4.32
CA SER A 57 8.72 -12.60 5.61
C SER A 57 10.05 -12.76 6.36
N ALA A 58 11.09 -12.08 5.83
CA ALA A 58 12.43 -12.15 6.38
C ALA A 58 12.55 -11.33 7.67
N ALA A 59 13.34 -11.82 8.61
CA ALA A 59 13.54 -11.17 9.90
C ALA A 59 14.19 -9.78 9.81
N ASP A 60 14.91 -9.50 8.73
CA ASP A 60 15.62 -8.23 8.48
C ASP A 60 14.98 -7.36 7.38
N GLU A 61 13.86 -7.80 6.81
CA GLU A 61 13.15 -7.05 5.76
C GLU A 61 12.59 -5.73 6.29
N ASP A 62 12.25 -5.70 7.56
CA ASP A 62 11.68 -4.54 8.28
C ASP A 62 12.71 -3.84 9.19
N GLY A 63 14.00 -3.89 8.86
CA GLY A 63 15.09 -3.32 9.68
C GLY A 63 14.97 -1.81 9.88
N CYS A 64 15.30 -1.34 11.12
CA CYS A 64 15.17 0.06 11.54
C CYS A 64 15.98 1.09 10.75
N TYR A 65 16.94 0.66 9.93
CA TYR A 65 17.90 1.54 9.26
C TYR A 65 17.86 1.49 7.74
N LYS A 66 17.18 0.51 7.14
CA LYS A 66 17.09 0.37 5.69
C LYS A 66 15.81 -0.37 5.33
N SER A 67 14.94 0.27 4.58
CA SER A 67 13.81 -0.43 3.96
C SER A 67 14.35 -1.32 2.86
N SER A 68 14.26 -2.63 3.05
CA SER A 68 14.60 -3.65 2.04
C SER A 68 13.39 -4.02 1.19
N ALA A 69 12.52 -3.04 0.94
CA ALA A 69 11.35 -3.20 0.09
C ALA A 69 11.76 -3.70 -1.31
N GLY A 70 11.13 -4.77 -1.76
CA GLY A 70 11.43 -5.39 -3.05
C GLY A 70 12.75 -6.16 -3.11
N GLU A 71 13.47 -6.28 -2.00
CA GLU A 71 14.73 -7.03 -1.96
C GLU A 71 14.55 -8.54 -1.97
N TYR A 72 13.42 -9.05 -1.51
CA TYR A 72 13.09 -10.47 -1.50
C TYR A 72 11.96 -10.77 -2.48
N THR A 73 11.97 -11.96 -3.03
CA THR A 73 11.06 -12.36 -4.10
C THR A 73 9.70 -12.79 -3.54
N SER A 74 8.63 -12.39 -4.23
CA SER A 74 7.29 -12.97 -4.10
C SER A 74 6.93 -13.68 -5.40
N VAL A 75 6.21 -14.80 -5.31
CA VAL A 75 5.68 -15.54 -6.46
C VAL A 75 4.17 -15.50 -6.38
N LEU A 76 3.53 -14.96 -7.40
CA LEU A 76 2.09 -14.76 -7.48
C LEU A 76 1.45 -15.74 -8.44
N ASN A 77 0.13 -15.85 -8.39
CA ASN A 77 -0.67 -16.67 -9.31
C ASN A 77 -0.35 -18.17 -9.30
N VAL A 78 0.17 -18.69 -8.18
CA VAL A 78 0.45 -20.12 -8.00
C VAL A 78 -0.86 -20.86 -7.75
N PHE A 79 -1.12 -21.98 -8.47
CA PHE A 79 -2.31 -22.79 -8.20
C PHE A 79 -2.08 -23.70 -7.00
N SER A 80 -2.97 -23.64 -6.01
CA SER A 80 -2.90 -24.43 -4.76
C SER A 80 -3.00 -25.93 -4.96
N ASP A 81 -3.52 -26.38 -6.08
CA ASP A 81 -3.65 -27.80 -6.46
C ASP A 81 -2.41 -28.31 -7.21
N ASN A 82 -1.51 -27.42 -7.66
CA ASN A 82 -0.31 -27.78 -8.38
C ASN A 82 0.91 -27.89 -7.46
N LYS A 83 1.13 -29.10 -6.92
CA LYS A 83 2.24 -29.36 -5.99
C LYS A 83 3.63 -28.98 -6.55
N LYS A 84 3.86 -29.20 -7.84
CA LYS A 84 5.16 -28.86 -8.47
C LYS A 84 5.38 -27.35 -8.49
N GLU A 85 4.35 -26.61 -8.82
CA GLU A 85 4.39 -25.14 -8.87
C GLU A 85 4.57 -24.54 -7.48
N ILE A 86 3.87 -25.08 -6.47
CA ILE A 86 4.04 -24.67 -5.06
C ILE A 86 5.48 -24.87 -4.61
N ILE A 87 6.06 -26.05 -4.85
CA ILE A 87 7.45 -26.34 -4.48
C ILE A 87 8.43 -25.39 -5.18
N ALA A 88 8.25 -25.17 -6.48
CA ALA A 88 9.10 -24.27 -7.25
C ALA A 88 9.03 -22.84 -6.72
N ALA A 89 7.83 -22.35 -6.42
CA ALA A 89 7.59 -21.02 -5.87
C ALA A 89 8.22 -20.83 -4.49
N ILE A 90 8.03 -21.80 -3.57
CA ILE A 90 8.63 -21.77 -2.24
C ILE A 90 10.16 -21.76 -2.35
N ASN A 91 10.74 -22.63 -3.20
CA ASN A 91 12.18 -22.68 -3.42
C ASN A 91 12.71 -21.35 -4.01
N THR A 92 11.97 -20.69 -4.87
CA THR A 92 12.31 -19.36 -5.40
C THR A 92 12.43 -18.34 -4.28
N VAL A 93 11.48 -18.31 -3.34
CA VAL A 93 11.53 -17.42 -2.18
C VAL A 93 12.71 -17.77 -1.27
N ILE A 94 12.96 -19.05 -0.96
CA ILE A 94 14.11 -19.50 -0.16
C ILE A 94 15.43 -19.11 -0.83
N LEU A 95 15.53 -19.27 -2.14
CA LEU A 95 16.71 -18.87 -2.90
C LEU A 95 16.95 -17.35 -2.82
N SER A 96 15.91 -16.53 -2.76
CA SER A 96 16.06 -15.09 -2.56
C SER A 96 16.69 -14.75 -1.20
N TYR A 97 16.39 -15.51 -0.15
CA TYR A 97 17.10 -15.39 1.14
C TYR A 97 18.56 -15.80 1.01
N LYS A 98 18.82 -17.00 0.44
CA LYS A 98 20.18 -17.57 0.30
C LYS A 98 21.11 -16.68 -0.53
N LYS A 99 20.59 -15.90 -1.48
CA LYS A 99 21.38 -14.93 -2.27
C LYS A 99 21.96 -13.79 -1.44
N LYS A 100 21.33 -13.44 -0.34
CA LYS A 100 21.73 -12.31 0.50
C LYS A 100 22.50 -12.75 1.74
N ARG A 101 22.08 -13.84 2.35
CA ARG A 101 22.64 -14.40 3.57
C ARG A 101 22.11 -15.80 3.82
N SER A 102 22.66 -16.48 4.84
CA SER A 102 22.09 -17.75 5.30
C SER A 102 20.66 -17.56 5.80
N VAL A 103 19.80 -18.54 5.53
CA VAL A 103 18.42 -18.57 6.06
C VAL A 103 18.49 -18.72 7.58
N ARG A 104 17.71 -17.92 8.28
CA ARG A 104 17.63 -17.91 9.74
C ARG A 104 16.35 -18.61 10.22
N PRO A 105 16.33 -19.09 11.47
CA PRO A 105 15.11 -19.70 12.04
C PRO A 105 13.89 -18.79 12.04
N GLU A 106 14.13 -17.47 12.12
CA GLU A 106 13.07 -16.45 12.14
C GLU A 106 12.55 -16.07 10.75
N ASP A 107 13.22 -16.52 9.67
CA ASP A 107 12.74 -16.27 8.31
C ASP A 107 11.54 -17.15 8.01
N GLU A 108 10.43 -16.53 7.73
CA GLU A 108 9.16 -17.19 7.44
C GLU A 108 8.81 -17.03 5.95
N ILE A 109 7.99 -17.95 5.47
CA ILE A 109 7.31 -17.87 4.19
C ILE A 109 5.83 -17.71 4.48
N ILE A 110 5.18 -16.77 3.80
CA ILE A 110 3.74 -16.55 3.82
C ILE A 110 3.16 -17.17 2.56
N VAL A 111 2.13 -17.98 2.73
CA VAL A 111 1.22 -18.41 1.66
C VAL A 111 -0.11 -17.75 1.91
N GLN A 112 -0.55 -16.91 0.99
CA GLN A 112 -1.73 -16.08 1.13
C GLN A 112 -2.66 -16.28 -0.06
N GLU A 113 -3.96 -16.39 0.19
CA GLU A 113 -4.98 -16.43 -0.86
C GLU A 113 -4.92 -15.16 -1.70
N MET A 114 -4.99 -15.30 -3.01
CA MET A 114 -5.12 -14.16 -3.92
C MET A 114 -6.58 -13.77 -4.07
N LEU A 115 -6.85 -12.49 -3.90
CA LEU A 115 -8.18 -11.94 -4.10
C LEU A 115 -8.56 -11.99 -5.57
N GLN A 116 -9.83 -12.28 -5.83
CA GLN A 116 -10.46 -12.20 -7.13
C GLN A 116 -11.39 -10.98 -7.15
N ASP A 117 -11.67 -10.48 -8.35
CA ASP A 117 -12.63 -9.38 -8.56
C ASP A 117 -12.31 -8.09 -7.78
N THR A 118 -11.03 -7.76 -7.67
CA THR A 118 -10.60 -6.50 -7.07
C THR A 118 -10.90 -5.33 -8.01
N ILE A 119 -11.48 -4.27 -7.48
CA ILE A 119 -11.77 -3.03 -8.23
C ILE A 119 -10.68 -1.97 -8.05
N MET A 120 -9.87 -2.09 -7.03
CA MET A 120 -8.77 -1.20 -6.76
C MET A 120 -7.73 -1.91 -5.89
N SER A 121 -6.47 -1.69 -6.18
CA SER A 121 -5.35 -2.17 -5.35
C SER A 121 -4.23 -1.14 -5.33
N GLY A 122 -3.33 -1.25 -4.37
CA GLY A 122 -2.21 -0.34 -4.32
C GLY A 122 -1.45 -0.32 -2.99
N VAL A 123 -0.73 0.78 -2.81
CA VAL A 123 0.09 1.04 -1.63
C VAL A 123 -0.30 2.37 -1.01
N ILE A 124 -0.38 2.39 0.32
CA ILE A 124 -0.60 3.61 1.10
C ILE A 124 0.60 3.84 2.00
N PHE A 125 1.23 5.00 1.85
CA PHE A 125 2.13 5.54 2.86
C PHE A 125 1.37 6.50 3.74
N THR A 126 1.41 6.32 5.04
CA THR A 126 0.66 7.18 5.98
C THR A 126 1.31 8.55 6.22
N HIS A 127 2.50 8.74 5.66
CA HIS A 127 3.21 10.02 5.55
C HIS A 127 3.94 10.07 4.20
N ASP A 128 4.16 11.27 3.68
CA ASP A 128 5.02 11.46 2.52
C ASP A 128 6.46 11.00 2.83
N LEU A 129 6.96 10.04 2.06
CA LEU A 129 8.27 9.44 2.30
C LEU A 129 9.44 10.40 2.12
N ASN A 130 9.28 11.43 1.29
CA ASN A 130 10.34 12.37 0.97
C ASN A 130 10.49 13.46 2.04
N THR A 131 9.36 13.94 2.55
CA THR A 131 9.30 15.12 3.43
C THR A 131 8.84 14.80 4.85
N GLY A 132 8.21 13.65 5.08
CA GLY A 132 7.52 13.32 6.33
C GLY A 132 6.24 14.13 6.54
N ALA A 133 5.74 14.79 5.50
CA ALA A 133 4.54 15.60 5.57
C ALA A 133 3.30 14.73 5.92
N PRO A 134 2.30 15.29 6.65
CA PRO A 134 1.16 14.55 7.20
C PRO A 134 0.09 14.26 6.15
N TYR A 135 0.47 13.57 5.08
CA TYR A 135 -0.42 13.14 4.01
C TYR A 135 -0.45 11.62 3.92
N TYR A 136 -1.64 11.05 3.81
CA TYR A 136 -1.80 9.73 3.22
C TYR A 136 -1.47 9.83 1.74
N VAL A 137 -0.47 9.09 1.29
CA VAL A 137 -0.07 9.01 -0.12
C VAL A 137 -0.52 7.66 -0.65
N ILE A 138 -1.54 7.67 -1.50
CA ILE A 138 -2.17 6.47 -2.05
C ILE A 138 -1.74 6.31 -3.49
N ASN A 139 -0.92 5.32 -3.77
CA ASN A 139 -0.60 4.90 -5.13
C ASN A 139 -1.47 3.70 -5.47
N TYR A 140 -2.31 3.80 -6.50
CA TYR A 140 -3.32 2.80 -6.76
C TYR A 140 -3.58 2.56 -8.24
N ASP A 141 -4.08 1.37 -8.51
CA ASP A 141 -4.62 0.93 -9.79
C ASP A 141 -6.11 0.59 -9.59
N ASP A 142 -6.97 1.20 -10.39
CA ASP A 142 -8.42 0.96 -10.41
C ASP A 142 -8.91 0.51 -11.81
N GLN A 143 -8.02 -0.04 -12.63
CA GLN A 143 -8.33 -0.44 -14.00
C GLN A 143 -8.00 -1.90 -14.32
N SER A 144 -6.86 -2.42 -13.82
CA SER A 144 -6.41 -3.77 -14.21
C SER A 144 -7.12 -4.90 -13.48
N GLY A 145 -7.66 -4.65 -12.29
CA GLY A 145 -8.20 -5.69 -11.41
C GLY A 145 -7.14 -6.60 -10.77
N LEU A 146 -5.86 -6.28 -10.96
CA LEU A 146 -4.72 -7.03 -10.41
C LEU A 146 -4.27 -6.40 -9.09
N THR A 147 -3.66 -7.20 -8.21
CA THR A 147 -3.22 -6.75 -6.88
C THR A 147 -1.75 -6.37 -6.80
N ASP A 148 -0.99 -6.57 -7.86
CA ASP A 148 0.47 -6.44 -7.92
C ASP A 148 1.00 -5.34 -8.86
N THR A 149 0.13 -4.70 -9.62
CA THR A 149 0.51 -3.71 -10.65
C THR A 149 1.27 -2.52 -10.10
N VAL A 150 0.90 -2.03 -8.92
CA VAL A 150 1.56 -0.88 -8.28
C VAL A 150 2.90 -1.28 -7.65
N THR A 151 2.99 -2.50 -7.11
CA THR A 151 4.20 -2.99 -6.44
C THR A 151 5.26 -3.53 -7.40
N SER A 152 4.85 -4.07 -8.55
CA SER A 152 5.78 -4.54 -9.60
C SER A 152 6.36 -3.43 -10.47
N GLY A 153 5.67 -2.29 -10.56
CA GLY A 153 6.09 -1.17 -11.41
C GLY A 153 5.97 -1.46 -12.93
N GLU A 154 5.35 -2.56 -13.31
CA GLU A 154 5.35 -3.04 -14.70
C GLU A 154 4.19 -2.51 -15.57
N SER A 155 3.24 -1.76 -15.01
CA SER A 155 2.10 -1.31 -15.79
C SER A 155 2.13 0.20 -16.07
N GLU A 156 2.11 0.57 -17.35
CA GLU A 156 1.99 1.97 -17.80
C GLU A 156 0.66 2.64 -17.43
N TYR A 157 -0.38 1.86 -17.09
CA TYR A 157 -1.75 2.35 -16.89
C TYR A 157 -2.14 2.54 -15.42
N ALA A 158 -1.33 2.08 -14.47
CA ALA A 158 -1.79 1.82 -13.11
C ALA A 158 -1.41 2.87 -12.07
N ASN A 159 -0.56 3.83 -12.38
CA ASN A 159 0.02 4.67 -11.32
C ASN A 159 -0.73 5.99 -11.15
N ARG A 160 -1.89 5.91 -10.48
CA ARG A 160 -2.55 7.09 -9.95
C ARG A 160 -2.08 7.35 -8.53
N THR A 161 -1.77 8.60 -8.22
CA THR A 161 -1.39 9.02 -6.88
C THR A 161 -2.40 10.01 -6.33
N LEU A 162 -2.91 9.74 -5.14
CA LEU A 162 -3.78 10.64 -4.39
C LEU A 162 -3.10 11.02 -3.08
N TYR A 163 -3.03 12.32 -2.81
CA TYR A 163 -2.58 12.88 -1.54
C TYR A 163 -3.80 13.32 -0.73
N VAL A 164 -3.95 12.82 0.49
CA VAL A 164 -5.00 13.22 1.41
C VAL A 164 -4.37 13.70 2.71
N HIS A 165 -4.58 14.97 3.05
CA HIS A 165 -4.12 15.49 4.34
C HIS A 165 -4.80 14.72 5.48
N ARG A 166 -4.02 14.31 6.49
CA ARG A 166 -4.49 13.43 7.57
C ARG A 166 -5.74 13.94 8.30
N ASN A 167 -5.86 15.26 8.46
CA ASN A 167 -7.00 15.90 9.11
C ASN A 167 -8.20 16.15 8.16
N SER A 168 -8.13 15.73 6.91
CA SER A 168 -9.15 15.98 5.88
C SER A 168 -9.88 14.73 5.41
N VAL A 169 -9.66 13.58 6.02
CA VAL A 169 -10.32 12.31 5.67
C VAL A 169 -11.84 12.45 5.72
N ASN A 170 -12.36 13.12 6.73
CA ASN A 170 -13.79 13.39 6.92
C ASN A 170 -14.40 14.37 5.90
N LYS A 171 -13.57 15.02 5.07
CA LYS A 171 -14.01 15.96 4.01
C LYS A 171 -14.01 15.29 2.62
N LEU A 172 -13.63 14.04 2.53
CA LEU A 172 -13.67 13.29 1.27
C LEU A 172 -15.13 13.04 0.85
N HIS A 173 -15.36 13.02 -0.46
CA HIS A 173 -16.66 12.69 -1.04
C HIS A 173 -16.69 11.28 -1.66
N SER A 174 -15.54 10.67 -1.90
CA SER A 174 -15.43 9.35 -2.49
C SER A 174 -15.55 8.26 -1.43
N GLU A 175 -16.62 7.47 -1.50
CA GLU A 175 -16.91 6.40 -0.53
C GLU A 175 -15.75 5.39 -0.43
N ARG A 176 -15.17 4.99 -1.57
CA ARG A 176 -14.04 4.04 -1.58
C ARG A 176 -12.84 4.53 -0.78
N PHE A 177 -12.49 5.82 -0.91
CA PHE A 177 -11.37 6.38 -0.16
C PHE A 177 -11.72 6.69 1.30
N ILE A 178 -12.97 7.00 1.61
CA ILE A 178 -13.44 7.14 3.00
C ILE A 178 -13.33 5.81 3.72
N LYS A 179 -13.87 4.72 3.16
CA LYS A 179 -13.79 3.38 3.75
C LYS A 179 -12.34 2.93 3.92
N LEU A 180 -11.52 3.09 2.88
CA LEU A 180 -10.11 2.71 2.90
C LEU A 180 -9.33 3.46 3.99
N LEU A 181 -9.42 4.80 4.02
CA LEU A 181 -8.67 5.58 5.00
C LEU A 181 -9.21 5.45 6.42
N THR A 182 -10.49 5.15 6.61
CA THR A 182 -11.04 4.78 7.92
C THR A 182 -10.42 3.49 8.44
N ALA A 183 -10.28 2.48 7.56
CA ALA A 183 -9.59 1.23 7.91
C ALA A 183 -8.09 1.46 8.23
N VAL A 184 -7.42 2.35 7.48
CA VAL A 184 -6.03 2.73 7.78
C VAL A 184 -5.92 3.40 9.14
N GLN A 185 -6.82 4.32 9.50
CA GLN A 185 -6.80 4.99 10.80
C GLN A 185 -7.05 4.02 11.97
N GLU A 186 -7.90 3.01 11.77
CA GLU A 186 -8.09 1.95 12.74
C GLU A 186 -6.82 1.09 12.89
N LEU A 187 -6.19 0.73 11.78
CA LEU A 187 -4.93 -0.03 11.76
C LEU A 187 -3.80 0.72 12.47
N GLU A 188 -3.67 2.04 12.25
CA GLU A 188 -2.69 2.88 12.94
C GLU A 188 -2.86 2.84 14.47
N LYS A 189 -4.11 2.87 14.94
CA LYS A 189 -4.43 2.76 16.39
C LYS A 189 -4.05 1.39 16.93
N THR A 190 -4.43 0.32 16.22
CA THR A 190 -4.15 -1.07 16.61
C THR A 190 -2.64 -1.35 16.65
N MET A 191 -1.89 -0.83 15.68
CA MET A 191 -0.45 -0.96 15.63
C MET A 191 0.30 0.02 16.53
N ASN A 192 -0.41 0.98 17.13
CA ASN A 192 0.17 2.09 17.87
C ASN A 192 1.30 2.81 17.10
N SER A 193 1.09 3.00 15.81
CA SER A 193 2.04 3.64 14.90
C SER A 193 1.31 4.45 13.83
N GLN A 194 1.76 5.69 13.62
CA GLN A 194 1.28 6.55 12.54
C GLN A 194 2.14 6.46 11.27
N PHE A 195 3.18 5.65 11.28
CA PHE A 195 4.15 5.54 10.18
C PHE A 195 4.07 4.14 9.58
N LEU A 196 3.12 3.96 8.67
CA LEU A 196 2.84 2.67 8.04
C LEU A 196 2.96 2.73 6.52
N ASP A 197 3.46 1.65 5.95
CA ASP A 197 3.45 1.29 4.55
C ASP A 197 2.52 0.08 4.41
N ILE A 198 1.46 0.22 3.63
CA ILE A 198 0.32 -0.68 3.60
C ILE A 198 0.05 -1.09 2.16
N GLU A 199 0.10 -2.39 1.85
CA GLU A 199 -0.44 -2.92 0.61
C GLU A 199 -1.91 -3.30 0.83
N PHE A 200 -2.78 -2.83 -0.05
CA PHE A 200 -4.22 -3.00 0.07
C PHE A 200 -4.89 -3.42 -1.23
N ALA A 201 -6.10 -3.94 -1.09
CA ALA A 201 -7.05 -4.08 -2.19
C ALA A 201 -8.47 -3.72 -1.73
N LEU A 202 -9.36 -3.37 -2.67
CA LEU A 202 -10.80 -3.24 -2.46
C LEU A 202 -11.52 -4.22 -3.38
N ASP A 203 -12.53 -4.90 -2.86
CA ASP A 203 -13.47 -5.69 -3.68
C ASP A 203 -14.60 -4.81 -4.26
N ALA A 204 -15.51 -5.43 -5.00
CA ALA A 204 -16.64 -4.75 -5.63
C ALA A 204 -17.60 -4.08 -4.63
N ASP A 205 -17.66 -4.58 -3.39
CA ASP A 205 -18.48 -4.04 -2.30
C ASP A 205 -17.74 -2.97 -1.48
N LEU A 206 -16.57 -2.56 -1.96
CA LEU A 206 -15.66 -1.61 -1.30
C LEU A 206 -15.14 -2.10 0.06
N ASN A 207 -15.09 -3.41 0.29
CA ASN A 207 -14.45 -3.94 1.49
C ASN A 207 -12.94 -3.83 1.34
N PRO A 208 -12.24 -3.22 2.31
CA PRO A 208 -10.80 -3.12 2.27
C PRO A 208 -10.13 -4.41 2.75
N TYR A 209 -9.13 -4.86 1.99
CA TYR A 209 -8.27 -6.00 2.31
C TYR A 209 -6.84 -5.52 2.56
N LEU A 210 -6.25 -6.02 3.64
CA LEU A 210 -4.85 -5.81 3.98
C LEU A 210 -4.03 -6.96 3.40
N LEU A 211 -3.17 -6.66 2.45
CA LEU A 211 -2.28 -7.65 1.83
C LEU A 211 -0.93 -7.70 2.55
N GLN A 212 -0.43 -6.55 2.97
CA GLN A 212 0.81 -6.42 3.72
C GLN A 212 0.83 -5.12 4.52
N VAL A 213 1.52 -5.11 5.65
CA VAL A 213 1.80 -3.90 6.43
C VAL A 213 3.19 -3.94 7.04
N ARG A 214 3.85 -2.80 7.07
CA ARG A 214 5.12 -2.60 7.77
C ARG A 214 5.22 -1.17 8.31
N THR A 215 6.10 -0.99 9.29
CA THR A 215 6.39 0.34 9.82
C THR A 215 7.36 1.07 8.89
N ILE A 216 7.04 2.31 8.51
CA ILE A 216 7.95 3.18 7.77
C ILE A 216 9.10 3.58 8.72
N THR A 217 10.31 3.38 8.28
CA THR A 217 11.50 3.90 8.96
C THR A 217 11.58 5.39 8.71
N THR A 218 11.51 6.21 9.76
CA THR A 218 11.63 7.67 9.62
C THR A 218 12.98 8.03 9.04
N GLN A 219 12.96 8.77 7.93
CA GLN A 219 14.19 9.29 7.34
C GLN A 219 14.83 10.32 8.29
N PRO A 220 16.16 10.32 8.45
CA PRO A 220 16.85 11.28 9.32
C PRO A 220 16.57 12.75 8.96
N ASN A 221 16.21 13.00 7.71
CA ASN A 221 15.97 14.35 7.16
C ASN A 221 14.51 14.83 7.27
N TRP A 222 13.61 14.02 7.85
CA TRP A 222 12.23 14.47 8.03
C TRP A 222 12.17 15.61 9.04
N ASN A 223 11.80 16.78 8.55
CA ASN A 223 11.73 17.98 9.38
C ASN A 223 10.34 18.12 10.02
N ARG A 224 10.25 17.88 11.31
CA ARG A 224 9.00 18.03 12.08
C ARG A 224 8.39 19.44 12.02
N ALA A 225 9.20 20.47 11.70
CA ALA A 225 8.69 21.81 11.49
C ALA A 225 7.81 21.92 10.24
N VAL A 226 7.98 21.03 9.25
CA VAL A 226 7.16 20.96 8.03
C VAL A 226 5.69 20.71 8.38
N VAL A 227 5.39 19.82 9.31
CA VAL A 227 4.01 19.50 9.74
C VAL A 227 3.29 20.76 10.22
N LYS A 228 3.89 21.48 11.18
CA LYS A 228 3.32 22.71 11.75
C LYS A 228 3.15 23.80 10.67
N ARG A 229 4.10 23.89 9.74
CA ARG A 229 4.07 24.88 8.66
C ARG A 229 2.98 24.59 7.65
N ILE A 230 2.77 23.33 7.31
CA ILE A 230 1.68 22.89 6.42
C ILE A 230 0.33 23.22 7.04
N ASP A 231 0.09 22.85 8.29
CA ASP A 231 -1.18 23.12 8.98
C ASP A 231 -1.50 24.62 9.03
N ALA A 232 -0.52 25.44 9.37
CA ALA A 232 -0.67 26.91 9.39
C ALA A 232 -0.93 27.47 7.98
N THR A 233 -0.24 26.97 6.97
CA THR A 233 -0.36 27.43 5.58
C THR A 233 -1.71 27.02 4.98
N LEU A 234 -2.21 25.83 5.28
CA LEU A 234 -3.50 25.34 4.75
C LEU A 234 -4.67 26.24 5.13
N GLN A 235 -4.69 26.77 6.36
CA GLN A 235 -5.71 27.74 6.78
C GLN A 235 -5.63 29.03 5.97
N GLY A 236 -4.43 29.53 5.76
CA GLY A 236 -4.19 30.73 4.96
C GLY A 236 -4.57 30.52 3.48
N VAL A 237 -4.20 29.39 2.89
CA VAL A 237 -4.56 29.02 1.51
C VAL A 237 -6.07 28.89 1.36
N GLN A 238 -6.76 28.26 2.29
CA GLN A 238 -8.22 28.15 2.23
C GLN A 238 -8.89 29.51 2.25
N SER A 239 -8.48 30.43 3.13
CA SER A 239 -9.00 31.78 3.20
C SER A 239 -8.70 32.56 1.92
N PHE A 240 -7.48 32.49 1.42
CA PHE A 240 -7.06 33.12 0.17
C PHE A 240 -7.88 32.65 -1.02
N ILE A 241 -8.07 31.32 -1.18
CA ILE A 241 -8.87 30.74 -2.25
C ILE A 241 -10.32 31.21 -2.13
N THR A 242 -10.93 31.11 -0.94
CA THR A 242 -12.31 31.54 -0.69
C THR A 242 -12.52 32.99 -1.05
N GLU A 243 -11.56 33.87 -0.74
CA GLU A 243 -11.63 35.27 -1.07
C GLU A 243 -11.48 35.54 -2.58
N ARG A 244 -10.51 34.87 -3.23
CA ARG A 244 -10.22 35.03 -4.67
C ARG A 244 -11.28 34.41 -5.56
N PHE A 245 -11.99 33.37 -5.09
CA PHE A 245 -13.05 32.69 -5.83
C PHE A 245 -14.44 33.28 -5.59
N LYS A 246 -14.55 34.47 -5.02
CA LYS A 246 -15.82 35.21 -4.96
C LYS A 246 -16.29 35.52 -6.37
N LYS A 247 -17.63 35.43 -6.58
CA LYS A 247 -18.24 35.79 -7.86
C LYS A 247 -17.89 37.21 -8.25
N LEU A 248 -17.28 37.38 -9.41
CA LEU A 248 -17.03 38.69 -9.99
C LEU A 248 -18.19 39.13 -10.87
N LYS A 249 -18.47 40.44 -10.88
CA LYS A 249 -19.51 41.04 -11.72
C LYS A 249 -19.19 40.79 -13.19
N GLY A 250 -20.17 40.28 -13.96
CA GLY A 250 -19.98 39.97 -15.38
C GLY A 250 -19.46 38.60 -15.73
N VAL A 251 -19.17 37.74 -14.73
CA VAL A 251 -18.77 36.36 -14.95
C VAL A 251 -19.97 35.43 -14.79
N TYR A 252 -20.15 34.51 -15.75
CA TYR A 252 -21.21 33.50 -15.67
C TYR A 252 -20.87 32.40 -14.63
N GLY A 253 -21.91 31.88 -13.97
CA GLY A 253 -21.76 30.83 -12.97
C GLY A 253 -21.85 31.31 -11.52
N LYS A 254 -21.77 30.36 -10.57
CA LYS A 254 -21.91 30.65 -9.15
C LYS A 254 -20.65 31.21 -8.51
N ASN A 255 -19.48 30.85 -9.06
CA ASN A 255 -18.17 31.23 -8.54
C ASN A 255 -17.26 31.70 -9.69
N THR A 256 -16.31 32.56 -9.39
CA THR A 256 -15.18 32.83 -10.29
C THR A 256 -14.20 31.66 -10.17
N ILE A 257 -13.98 30.93 -11.25
CA ILE A 257 -13.14 29.71 -11.20
C ILE A 257 -11.95 29.85 -12.10
N LEU A 258 -10.79 29.77 -11.49
CA LEU A 258 -9.57 29.38 -12.17
C LEU A 258 -9.62 27.85 -12.32
N GLY A 259 -9.95 27.32 -13.50
CA GLY A 259 -9.87 25.91 -13.74
C GLY A 259 -11.10 25.17 -14.19
N GLN A 260 -12.23 25.86 -14.46
CA GLN A 260 -13.31 25.27 -15.25
C GLN A 260 -13.24 25.70 -16.73
N MET A 261 -12.05 25.88 -17.25
CA MET A 261 -11.87 26.01 -18.70
C MET A 261 -11.53 24.60 -19.21
N PRO A 262 -12.45 23.92 -19.91
CA PRO A 262 -12.23 22.57 -20.41
C PRO A 262 -11.02 22.49 -21.37
N ASP A 263 -10.63 23.61 -21.94
CA ASP A 263 -9.54 23.71 -22.89
C ASP A 263 -8.23 24.22 -22.29
N TRP A 264 -8.18 24.45 -20.99
CA TRP A 264 -6.97 24.98 -20.35
C TRP A 264 -5.99 23.85 -20.02
N ASN A 265 -4.88 23.82 -20.72
CA ASN A 265 -3.78 22.92 -20.43
C ASN A 265 -2.67 23.64 -19.64
N PRO A 266 -2.65 23.54 -18.31
CA PRO A 266 -1.65 24.22 -17.49
C PRO A 266 -0.22 23.78 -17.79
N VAL A 267 -0.03 22.55 -18.29
CA VAL A 267 1.29 22.02 -18.65
C VAL A 267 1.85 22.75 -19.86
N GLU A 268 1.03 23.07 -20.86
CA GLU A 268 1.47 23.85 -22.01
C GLU A 268 1.80 25.29 -21.64
N MET A 269 1.03 25.90 -20.77
CA MET A 269 1.26 27.28 -20.32
C MET A 269 2.55 27.40 -19.50
N ILE A 270 2.77 26.48 -18.56
CA ILE A 270 3.95 26.46 -17.70
C ILE A 270 5.18 25.95 -18.46
N GLY A 271 5.03 24.97 -19.32
CA GLY A 271 6.14 24.37 -20.08
C GLY A 271 6.69 25.28 -21.19
N ARG A 272 5.91 26.25 -21.68
CA ARG A 272 6.36 27.21 -22.69
C ARG A 272 7.03 28.48 -22.11
N ALA A 273 6.70 28.82 -20.87
CA ALA A 273 7.28 30.00 -20.24
C ALA A 273 8.81 30.01 -20.17
N PRO A 274 9.51 28.91 -19.88
CA PRO A 274 10.98 28.88 -19.88
C PRO A 274 11.62 28.93 -21.27
N ARG A 275 10.87 28.70 -22.35
CA ARG A 275 11.40 28.76 -23.74
C ARG A 275 11.21 30.12 -24.38
N ALA A 276 10.48 31.00 -23.77
CA ALA A 276 10.26 32.36 -24.24
C ALA A 276 11.26 33.37 -23.64
N LEU A 277 12.12 32.92 -22.77
CA LEU A 277 13.28 33.61 -22.21
C LEU A 277 14.56 33.08 -22.86
#